data_3055988f1e4fb2a1e25129ef54ee0267
#
_entry.id   3055988f1e4fb2a1e25129ef54ee0267
#
_cell.length_a   1.000
_cell.length_b   1.000
_cell.length_c   1.000
_cell.angle_alpha   90.00
_cell.angle_beta   90.00
_cell.angle_gamma   90.00
#
_symmetry.space_group_name_H-M   'P 1'
#
loop_
_entity.id
_entity.type
_entity.pdbx_description
1 polymer ?
#
loop_
_entity_poly.entity_id
_entity_poly.type
_entity_poly.pdbx_seq_one_letter_code
_entity_poly.pdbx_strand_id
1 'polypeptide(L)'
;DLAFPDRVAAVRGSTVAQVQRTIHPGRYANTHPTPGGAPFAIADGEFSNRDQYIHAIRAAREYIYLENQAISVRPILEELVAAVKRGVAVVLVLPTVASSIDAPADPYGELFRDERRTLARTSHFTLAGLAGPDASGARQPVHVHAKLMIIDDVWATVGSCNLHRYSMYGNSELNIAFADAVTVRALRCELLAEHLEQDTTALD
;
A
#
# COMPACT_ATOMS: atom_id res chain seq x y z
N ASP A 1 -15.70 20.83 17.48
CA ASP A 1 -15.20 20.84 16.10
C ASP A 1 -13.90 21.64 16.02
N LEU A 2 -12.91 21.09 15.34
CA LEU A 2 -11.67 21.83 15.07
C LEU A 2 -11.96 22.87 13.97
N ALA A 3 -11.60 24.12 14.24
CA ALA A 3 -11.70 25.16 13.23
C ALA A 3 -10.78 24.85 12.04
N PHE A 4 -11.23 25.13 10.83
CA PHE A 4 -10.38 25.03 9.65
C PHE A 4 -9.24 26.06 9.76
N PRO A 5 -8.00 25.74 9.36
CA PRO A 5 -6.89 26.67 9.47
C PRO A 5 -7.13 27.97 8.70
N ASP A 6 -6.91 29.11 9.34
CA ASP A 6 -7.04 30.44 8.71
C ASP A 6 -5.96 30.68 7.64
N ARG A 7 -4.90 29.89 7.67
CA ARG A 7 -3.78 29.98 6.71
C ARG A 7 -3.48 28.62 6.13
N VAL A 8 -3.48 28.56 4.80
CA VAL A 8 -2.99 27.43 4.03
C VAL A 8 -1.57 27.78 3.56
N ALA A 9 -0.63 26.85 3.73
CA ALA A 9 0.74 27.06 3.25
C ALA A 9 0.73 27.28 1.72
N ALA A 10 1.66 28.13 1.25
CA ALA A 10 1.85 28.30 -0.18
C ALA A 10 2.26 26.97 -0.84
N VAL A 11 1.80 26.77 -2.06
CA VAL A 11 2.18 25.60 -2.87
C VAL A 11 3.71 25.57 -3.01
N ARG A 12 4.30 24.40 -2.74
CA ARG A 12 5.73 24.15 -2.89
C ARG A 12 5.94 22.95 -3.82
N GLY A 13 6.79 23.14 -4.83
CA GLY A 13 7.07 22.08 -5.82
C GLY A 13 5.96 21.94 -6.85
N SER A 14 6.10 20.91 -7.70
CA SER A 14 5.23 20.62 -8.83
C SER A 14 4.70 19.18 -8.85
N THR A 15 5.02 18.38 -7.84
CA THR A 15 4.57 16.99 -7.75
C THR A 15 3.05 16.92 -7.62
N VAL A 16 2.42 16.17 -8.49
CA VAL A 16 0.98 15.91 -8.41
C VAL A 16 0.73 14.83 -7.35
N ALA A 17 -0.08 15.16 -6.37
CA ALA A 17 -0.46 14.25 -5.30
C ALA A 17 -1.98 14.17 -5.18
N GLN A 18 -2.47 13.00 -4.78
CA GLN A 18 -3.89 12.73 -4.54
C GLN A 18 -4.06 12.05 -3.19
N VAL A 19 -5.02 12.53 -2.41
CA VAL A 19 -5.43 11.90 -1.14
C VAL A 19 -6.54 10.91 -1.42
N GLN A 20 -6.43 9.70 -0.85
CA GLN A 20 -7.44 8.67 -0.87
C GLN A 20 -7.83 8.29 0.55
N ARG A 21 -9.09 7.87 0.72
CA ARG A 21 -9.62 7.51 2.03
C ARG A 21 -10.38 6.19 2.00
N THR A 22 -10.44 5.55 3.15
CA THR A 22 -11.49 4.58 3.49
C THR A 22 -12.33 5.19 4.59
N ILE A 23 -13.63 5.26 4.38
CA ILE A 23 -14.61 5.71 5.36
C ILE A 23 -15.77 4.72 5.34
N HIS A 24 -16.05 4.11 6.49
CA HIS A 24 -17.15 3.15 6.61
C HIS A 24 -18.51 3.83 6.43
N PRO A 25 -19.48 3.22 5.72
CA PRO A 25 -20.85 3.72 5.63
C PRO A 25 -21.46 4.01 7.00
N GLY A 26 -22.19 5.12 7.11
CA GLY A 26 -22.83 5.54 8.34
C GLY A 26 -21.89 6.05 9.45
N ARG A 27 -20.59 6.12 9.20
CA ARG A 27 -19.61 6.64 10.18
C ARG A 27 -19.74 8.14 10.40
N TYR A 28 -20.06 8.87 9.35
CA TYR A 28 -20.25 10.30 9.37
C TYR A 28 -21.62 10.66 8.75
N ALA A 29 -22.40 11.41 9.49
CA ALA A 29 -23.74 11.85 9.05
C ALA A 29 -23.72 13.20 8.33
N ASN A 30 -22.64 13.97 8.46
CA ASN A 30 -22.55 15.33 7.98
C ASN A 30 -21.38 15.55 7.02
N THR A 31 -21.71 16.30 6.00
CA THR A 31 -20.77 16.85 5.06
C THR A 31 -20.65 18.34 5.31
N HIS A 32 -19.84 18.74 6.28
CA HIS A 32 -19.45 20.15 6.37
C HIS A 32 -18.39 20.38 5.31
N PRO A 33 -18.70 21.14 4.24
CA PRO A 33 -17.70 21.39 3.21
C PRO A 33 -16.56 22.23 3.82
N THR A 34 -15.36 22.00 3.34
CA THR A 34 -14.26 22.94 3.57
C THR A 34 -14.67 24.32 3.04
N PRO A 35 -14.14 25.44 3.58
CA PRO A 35 -14.41 26.77 3.06
C PRO A 35 -14.20 26.83 1.54
N GLY A 36 -15.25 27.21 0.79
CA GLY A 36 -15.24 27.21 -0.67
C GLY A 36 -15.43 25.84 -1.35
N GLY A 37 -15.56 24.76 -0.60
CA GLY A 37 -15.83 23.43 -1.12
C GLY A 37 -17.32 23.12 -1.30
N ALA A 38 -17.66 22.17 -2.17
CA ALA A 38 -19.01 21.64 -2.28
C ALA A 38 -19.24 20.51 -1.25
N PRO A 39 -20.47 20.36 -0.72
CA PRO A 39 -20.84 19.19 0.06
C PRO A 39 -20.59 17.91 -0.73
N PHE A 40 -20.15 16.86 -0.05
CA PHE A 40 -19.98 15.53 -0.66
C PHE A 40 -20.78 14.49 0.10
N ALA A 41 -21.31 13.50 -0.61
CA ALA A 41 -22.05 12.40 -0.02
C ALA A 41 -21.07 11.43 0.66
N ILE A 42 -21.13 11.34 2.00
CA ILE A 42 -20.29 10.44 2.79
C ILE A 42 -21.08 9.35 3.49
N ALA A 43 -22.43 9.43 3.47
CA ALA A 43 -23.29 8.49 4.16
C ALA A 43 -23.09 7.04 3.72
N ASP A 44 -22.82 6.83 2.43
CA ASP A 44 -22.53 5.52 1.83
C ASP A 44 -21.04 5.10 1.96
N GLY A 45 -20.26 5.90 2.67
CA GLY A 45 -18.82 5.67 2.85
C GLY A 45 -17.99 6.12 1.65
N GLU A 46 -16.68 5.89 1.76
CA GLU A 46 -15.70 6.14 0.69
C GLU A 46 -14.67 5.01 0.66
N PHE A 47 -14.36 4.51 -0.52
CA PHE A 47 -13.44 3.39 -0.71
C PHE A 47 -12.34 3.71 -1.74
N SER A 48 -11.96 4.98 -1.83
CA SER A 48 -10.97 5.44 -2.81
C SER A 48 -9.58 4.82 -2.60
N ASN A 49 -9.23 4.39 -1.38
CA ASN A 49 -8.02 3.59 -1.15
C ASN A 49 -8.05 2.28 -1.94
N ARG A 50 -9.13 1.50 -1.82
CA ARG A 50 -9.30 0.24 -2.57
C ARG A 50 -9.21 0.46 -4.07
N ASP A 51 -9.95 1.43 -4.55
CA ASP A 51 -10.06 1.69 -5.98
C ASP A 51 -8.73 2.17 -6.57
N GLN A 52 -7.97 2.97 -5.82
CA GLN A 52 -6.62 3.37 -6.18
C GLN A 52 -5.67 2.18 -6.34
N TYR A 53 -5.62 1.26 -5.35
CA TYR A 53 -4.78 0.07 -5.43
C TYR A 53 -5.12 -0.75 -6.67
N ILE A 54 -6.39 -1.01 -6.93
CA ILE A 54 -6.86 -1.77 -8.09
C ILE A 54 -6.43 -1.09 -9.40
N HIS A 55 -6.67 0.22 -9.52
CA HIS A 55 -6.31 0.94 -10.75
C HIS A 55 -4.80 0.97 -10.98
N ALA A 56 -4.02 1.20 -9.94
CA ALA A 56 -2.56 1.22 -10.05
C ALA A 56 -1.98 -0.14 -10.44
N ILE A 57 -2.44 -1.25 -9.82
CA ILE A 57 -2.01 -2.61 -10.17
C ILE A 57 -2.38 -2.95 -11.63
N ARG A 58 -3.55 -2.54 -12.09
CA ARG A 58 -3.97 -2.71 -13.50
C ARG A 58 -3.10 -1.93 -14.48
N ALA A 59 -2.66 -0.74 -14.09
CA ALA A 59 -1.83 0.14 -14.92
C ALA A 59 -0.36 -0.30 -14.99
N ALA A 60 0.11 -1.11 -14.04
CA ALA A 60 1.49 -1.59 -13.98
C ALA A 60 1.90 -2.35 -15.25
N ARG A 61 3.11 -2.05 -15.76
CA ARG A 61 3.67 -2.61 -17.00
C ARG A 61 4.95 -3.42 -16.77
N GLU A 62 5.79 -3.00 -15.84
CA GLU A 62 7.10 -3.56 -15.60
C GLU A 62 7.16 -4.24 -14.23
N TYR A 63 6.91 -3.48 -13.15
CA TYR A 63 6.94 -4.05 -11.81
C TYR A 63 6.02 -3.34 -10.82
N ILE A 64 5.71 -4.07 -9.76
CA ILE A 64 5.00 -3.63 -8.56
C ILE A 64 5.86 -3.97 -7.35
N TYR A 65 6.22 -2.98 -6.55
CA TYR A 65 6.82 -3.17 -5.25
C TYR A 65 5.82 -2.82 -4.16
N LEU A 66 5.63 -3.71 -3.19
CA LEU A 66 4.66 -3.58 -2.11
C LEU A 66 5.29 -3.88 -0.77
N GLU A 67 5.11 -2.97 0.20
CA GLU A 67 5.31 -3.27 1.61
C GLU A 67 4.01 -3.12 2.36
N ASN A 68 3.63 -4.14 3.12
CA ASN A 68 2.41 -4.08 3.90
C ASN A 68 2.49 -4.99 5.14
N GLN A 69 1.62 -4.76 6.09
CA GLN A 69 1.51 -5.60 7.28
C GLN A 69 0.80 -6.94 6.98
N ALA A 70 -0.14 -6.93 6.06
CA ALA A 70 -0.93 -8.10 5.69
C ALA A 70 -1.51 -7.95 4.29
N ILE A 71 -1.85 -9.07 3.64
CA ILE A 71 -2.62 -9.10 2.41
C ILE A 71 -3.71 -10.17 2.49
N SER A 72 -4.97 -9.74 2.57
CA SER A 72 -6.14 -10.62 2.70
C SER A 72 -7.41 -10.06 2.03
N VAL A 73 -7.24 -9.28 0.98
CA VAL A 73 -8.35 -8.71 0.20
C VAL A 73 -8.38 -9.36 -1.18
N ARG A 74 -9.43 -10.13 -1.46
CA ARG A 74 -9.56 -10.87 -2.72
C ARG A 74 -9.39 -10.00 -3.97
N PRO A 75 -10.06 -8.86 -4.15
CA PRO A 75 -9.85 -8.01 -5.32
C PRO A 75 -8.39 -7.63 -5.56
N ILE A 76 -7.62 -7.36 -4.50
CA ILE A 76 -6.19 -7.01 -4.64
C ILE A 76 -5.38 -8.24 -5.07
N LEU A 77 -5.63 -9.41 -4.46
CA LEU A 77 -4.94 -10.66 -4.84
C LEU A 77 -5.24 -11.05 -6.29
N GLU A 78 -6.49 -10.92 -6.73
CA GLU A 78 -6.90 -11.18 -8.12
C GLU A 78 -6.17 -10.26 -9.11
N GLU A 79 -6.03 -8.97 -8.78
CA GLU A 79 -5.30 -8.00 -9.62
C GLU A 79 -3.79 -8.30 -9.64
N LEU A 80 -3.18 -8.71 -8.52
CA LEU A 80 -1.78 -9.14 -8.51
C LEU A 80 -1.58 -10.41 -9.35
N VAL A 81 -2.49 -11.38 -9.27
CA VAL A 81 -2.48 -12.57 -10.14
C VAL A 81 -2.60 -12.15 -11.61
N ALA A 82 -3.47 -11.19 -11.93
CA ALA A 82 -3.59 -10.68 -13.29
C ALA A 82 -2.31 -9.95 -13.75
N ALA A 83 -1.66 -9.20 -12.86
CA ALA A 83 -0.42 -8.50 -13.15
C ALA A 83 0.72 -9.49 -13.49
N VAL A 84 0.96 -10.51 -12.68
CA VAL A 84 2.00 -11.52 -12.97
C VAL A 84 1.70 -12.31 -14.23
N LYS A 85 0.44 -12.55 -14.58
CA LYS A 85 0.04 -13.16 -15.86
C LYS A 85 0.33 -12.28 -17.07
N ARG A 86 0.38 -10.96 -16.89
CA ARG A 86 0.81 -10.00 -17.91
C ARG A 86 2.34 -9.91 -18.05
N GLY A 87 3.09 -10.59 -17.16
CA GLY A 87 4.55 -10.53 -17.12
C GLY A 87 5.10 -9.43 -16.20
N VAL A 88 4.24 -8.75 -15.43
CA VAL A 88 4.66 -7.74 -14.45
C VAL A 88 5.34 -8.43 -13.27
N ALA A 89 6.53 -7.97 -12.91
CA ALA A 89 7.23 -8.46 -11.72
C ALA A 89 6.58 -7.89 -10.45
N VAL A 90 6.34 -8.74 -9.45
CA VAL A 90 5.73 -8.32 -8.18
C VAL A 90 6.63 -8.71 -7.03
N VAL A 91 7.06 -7.73 -6.24
CA VAL A 91 7.76 -7.93 -4.97
C VAL A 91 6.83 -7.52 -3.83
N LEU A 92 6.53 -8.44 -2.95
CA LEU A 92 5.69 -8.23 -1.77
C LEU A 92 6.51 -8.47 -0.50
N VAL A 93 6.66 -7.44 0.31
CA VAL A 93 7.35 -7.49 1.59
C VAL A 93 6.32 -7.51 2.72
N LEU A 94 6.31 -8.58 3.52
CA LEU A 94 5.41 -8.78 4.66
C LEU A 94 6.21 -9.12 5.92
N PRO A 95 5.63 -8.98 7.12
CA PRO A 95 6.22 -9.52 8.34
C PRO A 95 6.47 -11.03 8.22
N THR A 96 7.65 -11.48 8.61
CA THR A 96 8.01 -12.91 8.62
C THR A 96 7.36 -13.69 9.76
N VAL A 97 6.96 -12.96 10.81
CA VAL A 97 6.20 -13.52 11.94
C VAL A 97 4.79 -12.93 11.87
N ALA A 98 3.78 -13.80 11.80
CA ALA A 98 2.39 -13.38 11.86
C ALA A 98 2.14 -12.57 13.12
N SER A 99 1.53 -11.39 12.98
CA SER A 99 1.04 -10.66 14.14
C SER A 99 -0.06 -11.49 14.84
N SER A 100 -0.34 -11.19 16.10
CA SER A 100 -1.44 -11.87 16.84
C SER A 100 -2.81 -11.68 16.17
N ILE A 101 -2.93 -10.72 15.26
CA ILE A 101 -4.13 -10.46 14.43
C ILE A 101 -4.20 -11.43 13.24
N ASP A 102 -3.03 -11.92 12.79
CA ASP A 102 -2.87 -12.86 11.68
C ASP A 102 -2.61 -14.30 12.18
N ALA A 103 -2.91 -14.57 13.44
CA ALA A 103 -2.72 -15.87 14.09
C ALA A 103 -3.42 -17.02 13.32
N PRO A 104 -3.01 -18.29 13.51
CA PRO A 104 -3.35 -19.45 12.64
C PRO A 104 -4.84 -19.74 12.46
N ALA A 105 -5.71 -18.93 13.04
CA ALA A 105 -7.14 -18.91 12.80
C ALA A 105 -7.52 -17.88 11.71
N ASP A 106 -6.62 -17.49 10.78
CA ASP A 106 -7.03 -16.68 9.63
C ASP A 106 -8.07 -17.44 8.79
N PRO A 107 -9.39 -17.20 9.02
CA PRO A 107 -10.43 -17.89 8.28
C PRO A 107 -10.42 -17.54 6.80
N TYR A 108 -9.61 -16.53 6.42
CA TYR A 108 -9.43 -16.08 5.05
C TYR A 108 -8.23 -16.74 4.36
N GLY A 109 -7.31 -17.38 5.08
CA GLY A 109 -6.17 -18.11 4.52
C GLY A 109 -6.59 -19.24 3.57
N GLU A 110 -7.69 -19.90 3.88
CA GLU A 110 -8.31 -20.90 3.01
C GLU A 110 -9.03 -20.28 1.80
N LEU A 111 -9.68 -19.11 2.00
CA LEU A 111 -10.49 -18.45 0.97
C LEU A 111 -9.66 -17.91 -0.21
N PHE A 112 -8.35 -17.65 -0.01
CA PHE A 112 -7.47 -17.09 -1.04
C PHE A 112 -6.33 -18.04 -1.40
N ARG A 113 -6.51 -19.32 -1.11
CA ARG A 113 -5.50 -20.35 -1.34
C ARG A 113 -5.07 -20.45 -2.80
N ASP A 114 -5.99 -20.32 -3.72
CA ASP A 114 -5.70 -20.48 -5.16
C ASP A 114 -4.96 -19.27 -5.73
N GLU A 115 -5.31 -18.07 -5.33
CA GLU A 115 -4.61 -16.85 -5.69
C GLU A 115 -3.17 -16.87 -5.14
N ARG A 116 -2.99 -17.21 -3.87
CA ARG A 116 -1.68 -17.34 -3.22
C ARG A 116 -0.83 -18.43 -3.88
N ARG A 117 -1.40 -19.60 -4.22
CA ARG A 117 -0.71 -20.67 -4.93
C ARG A 117 -0.29 -20.24 -6.34
N THR A 118 -1.13 -19.49 -7.03
CA THR A 118 -0.82 -18.97 -8.36
C THR A 118 0.36 -18.03 -8.29
N LEU A 119 0.35 -17.08 -7.35
CA LEU A 119 1.46 -16.17 -7.13
C LEU A 119 2.75 -16.92 -6.79
N ALA A 120 2.71 -17.87 -5.84
CA ALA A 120 3.89 -18.61 -5.40
C ALA A 120 4.52 -19.52 -6.48
N ARG A 121 3.83 -19.79 -7.59
CA ARG A 121 4.31 -20.67 -8.68
C ARG A 121 4.88 -19.91 -9.87
N THR A 122 4.80 -18.59 -9.90
CA THR A 122 5.35 -17.80 -11.00
C THR A 122 6.72 -17.23 -10.66
N SER A 123 7.60 -17.14 -11.65
CA SER A 123 8.89 -16.46 -11.53
C SER A 123 8.77 -14.93 -11.43
N HIS A 124 7.61 -14.39 -11.73
CA HIS A 124 7.33 -12.94 -11.63
C HIS A 124 6.84 -12.50 -10.25
N PHE A 125 6.84 -13.37 -9.24
CA PHE A 125 6.41 -13.04 -7.89
C PHE A 125 7.47 -13.40 -6.85
N THR A 126 7.83 -12.43 -6.02
CA THR A 126 8.73 -12.60 -4.88
C THR A 126 7.99 -12.20 -3.60
N LEU A 127 7.94 -13.12 -2.64
CA LEU A 127 7.52 -12.83 -1.27
C LEU A 127 8.76 -12.74 -0.38
N ALA A 128 8.94 -11.62 0.30
CA ALA A 128 10.08 -11.37 1.16
C ALA A 128 9.62 -10.95 2.58
N GLY A 129 10.49 -11.15 3.54
CA GLY A 129 10.41 -10.58 4.88
C GLY A 129 11.71 -9.87 5.21
N LEU A 130 11.66 -8.94 6.16
CA LEU A 130 12.83 -8.20 6.59
C LEU A 130 13.41 -8.79 7.88
N ALA A 131 14.73 -8.74 8.00
CA ALA A 131 15.45 -9.08 9.22
C ALA A 131 16.60 -8.10 9.43
N GLY A 132 16.70 -7.56 10.63
CA GLY A 132 17.77 -6.64 11.04
C GLY A 132 18.62 -7.24 12.16
N PRO A 133 19.85 -6.73 12.41
CA PRO A 133 20.71 -7.18 13.50
C PRO A 133 20.15 -6.69 14.84
N ASP A 134 20.16 -7.55 15.85
CA ASP A 134 19.97 -7.16 17.24
C ASP A 134 21.29 -6.66 17.87
N ALA A 135 21.26 -6.34 19.16
CA ALA A 135 22.43 -5.85 19.90
C ALA A 135 23.63 -6.85 19.91
N SER A 136 23.40 -8.13 19.63
CA SER A 136 24.44 -9.15 19.51
C SER A 136 24.93 -9.34 18.09
N GLY A 137 24.32 -8.67 17.12
CA GLY A 137 24.57 -8.85 15.69
C GLY A 137 23.79 -10.03 15.06
N ALA A 138 22.96 -10.73 15.82
CA ALA A 138 22.11 -11.80 15.30
C ALA A 138 20.91 -11.18 14.55
N ARG A 139 20.57 -11.75 13.37
CA ARG A 139 19.43 -11.27 12.58
C ARG A 139 18.10 -11.69 13.23
N GLN A 140 17.27 -10.71 13.47
CA GLN A 140 15.92 -10.86 14.02
C GLN A 140 14.88 -10.39 13.01
N PRO A 141 13.70 -11.03 12.94
CA PRO A 141 12.60 -10.56 12.11
C PRO A 141 12.19 -9.12 12.42
N VAL A 142 12.05 -8.31 11.38
CA VAL A 142 11.48 -6.96 11.48
C VAL A 142 9.99 -7.02 11.22
N HIS A 143 9.20 -6.40 12.09
CA HIS A 143 7.76 -6.26 11.87
C HIS A 143 7.48 -5.14 10.87
N VAL A 144 7.26 -5.52 9.62
CA VAL A 144 6.90 -4.58 8.56
C VAL A 144 5.53 -3.96 8.87
N HIS A 145 5.51 -2.65 9.09
CA HIS A 145 4.28 -1.89 9.33
C HIS A 145 4.03 -0.81 8.28
N ALA A 146 4.84 -0.77 7.24
CA ALA A 146 4.63 0.10 6.07
C ALA A 146 3.31 -0.23 5.36
N LYS A 147 2.76 0.74 4.67
CA LYS A 147 1.65 0.60 3.71
C LYS A 147 2.05 1.42 2.50
N LEU A 148 2.87 0.80 1.68
CA LEU A 148 3.54 1.41 0.54
C LEU A 148 3.32 0.55 -0.70
N MET A 149 3.10 1.19 -1.85
CA MET A 149 3.18 0.56 -3.16
C MET A 149 3.89 1.49 -4.14
N ILE A 150 4.81 0.94 -4.91
CA ILE A 150 5.51 1.62 -6.01
C ILE A 150 5.16 0.89 -7.30
N ILE A 151 4.90 1.64 -8.37
CA ILE A 151 4.61 1.13 -9.71
C ILE A 151 5.60 1.75 -10.70
N ASP A 152 6.38 0.91 -11.38
CA ASP A 152 7.19 1.26 -12.56
C ASP A 152 8.09 2.51 -12.38
N ASP A 153 8.56 2.81 -11.17
CA ASP A 153 9.30 4.05 -10.80
C ASP A 153 8.60 5.37 -11.15
N VAL A 154 7.32 5.36 -11.47
CA VAL A 154 6.58 6.57 -11.88
C VAL A 154 5.48 6.99 -10.93
N TRP A 155 5.01 6.07 -10.08
CA TRP A 155 3.90 6.30 -9.18
C TRP A 155 4.10 5.56 -7.86
N ALA A 156 3.73 6.20 -6.76
CA ALA A 156 3.73 5.57 -5.44
C ALA A 156 2.53 5.99 -4.60
N THR A 157 2.16 5.16 -3.64
CA THR A 157 1.21 5.48 -2.58
C THR A 157 1.77 5.07 -1.22
N VAL A 158 1.53 5.90 -0.22
CA VAL A 158 1.91 5.64 1.17
C VAL A 158 0.80 6.12 2.10
N GLY A 159 0.59 5.41 3.21
CA GLY A 159 -0.45 5.82 4.17
C GLY A 159 -0.70 4.82 5.28
N SER A 160 -1.95 4.78 5.75
CA SER A 160 -2.36 3.89 6.84
C SER A 160 -3.09 2.63 6.38
N CYS A 161 -3.55 2.57 5.11
CA CYS A 161 -4.44 1.52 4.62
C CYS A 161 -3.71 0.19 4.39
N ASN A 162 -3.92 -0.78 5.25
CA ASN A 162 -3.46 -2.15 5.04
C ASN A 162 -4.24 -2.84 3.90
N LEU A 163 -3.59 -3.82 3.25
CA LEU A 163 -4.22 -4.66 2.25
C LEU A 163 -5.08 -5.77 2.89
N HIS A 164 -5.84 -5.42 3.91
CA HIS A 164 -6.80 -6.32 4.56
C HIS A 164 -8.21 -5.71 4.62
N ARG A 165 -9.19 -6.57 4.89
CA ARG A 165 -10.61 -6.22 4.81
C ARG A 165 -11.00 -5.03 5.69
N TYR A 166 -10.48 -4.94 6.91
CA TYR A 166 -10.84 -3.86 7.83
C TYR A 166 -10.36 -2.50 7.30
N SER A 167 -9.12 -2.40 6.83
CA SER A 167 -8.60 -1.15 6.27
C SER A 167 -9.28 -0.76 4.95
N MET A 168 -9.67 -1.74 4.13
CA MET A 168 -10.29 -1.48 2.83
C MET A 168 -11.78 -1.12 2.92
N TYR A 169 -12.50 -1.56 4.00
CA TYR A 169 -13.97 -1.47 4.04
C TYR A 169 -14.54 -1.05 5.39
N GLY A 170 -13.81 -1.12 6.49
CA GLY A 170 -14.37 -0.99 7.84
C GLY A 170 -13.77 0.11 8.70
N ASN A 171 -12.48 0.42 8.52
CA ASN A 171 -11.79 1.44 9.29
C ASN A 171 -11.86 2.81 8.60
N SER A 172 -11.33 3.83 9.28
CA SER A 172 -11.00 5.10 8.65
C SER A 172 -9.51 5.11 8.33
N GLU A 173 -9.17 5.18 7.04
CA GLU A 173 -7.81 5.14 6.54
C GLU A 173 -7.55 6.31 5.59
N LEU A 174 -6.29 6.71 5.51
CA LEU A 174 -5.84 7.77 4.61
C LEU A 174 -4.53 7.34 3.93
N ASN A 175 -4.50 7.43 2.60
CA ASN A 175 -3.29 7.33 1.81
C ASN A 175 -3.07 8.61 1.01
N ILE A 176 -1.83 8.85 0.64
CA ILE A 176 -1.45 9.81 -0.38
C ILE A 176 -0.75 9.08 -1.51
N ALA A 177 -1.17 9.36 -2.73
CA ALA A 177 -0.48 8.91 -3.93
C ALA A 177 0.17 10.09 -4.64
N PHE A 178 1.28 9.84 -5.29
CA PHE A 178 1.97 10.85 -6.08
C PHE A 178 2.62 10.24 -7.33
N ALA A 179 2.70 11.06 -8.37
CA ALA A 179 3.29 10.71 -9.65
C ALA A 179 4.46 11.66 -9.93
N ASP A 180 5.67 11.18 -9.66
CA ASP A 180 6.93 11.90 -9.85
C ASP A 180 8.06 10.88 -9.96
N ALA A 181 8.50 10.60 -11.18
CA ALA A 181 9.46 9.53 -11.44
C ALA A 181 10.80 9.71 -10.70
N VAL A 182 11.25 10.94 -10.51
CA VAL A 182 12.50 11.21 -9.80
C VAL A 182 12.37 10.84 -8.31
N THR A 183 11.29 11.31 -7.68
CA THR A 183 11.02 11.03 -6.27
C THR A 183 10.70 9.55 -6.03
N VAL A 184 9.90 8.93 -6.90
CA VAL A 184 9.49 7.52 -6.75
C VAL A 184 10.69 6.59 -6.92
N ARG A 185 11.55 6.85 -7.93
CA ARG A 185 12.77 6.06 -8.11
C ARG A 185 13.74 6.23 -6.93
N ALA A 186 13.94 7.45 -6.45
CA ALA A 186 14.77 7.70 -5.27
C ALA A 186 14.25 6.92 -4.05
N LEU A 187 12.93 6.96 -3.80
CA LEU A 187 12.31 6.20 -2.72
C LEU A 187 12.57 4.69 -2.85
N ARG A 188 12.41 4.10 -4.06
CA ARG A 188 12.72 2.69 -4.27
C ARG A 188 14.20 2.37 -4.00
N CYS A 189 15.10 3.18 -4.51
CA CYS A 189 16.54 2.98 -4.29
C CYS A 189 16.90 3.04 -2.80
N GLU A 190 16.36 4.01 -2.05
CA GLU A 190 16.58 4.12 -0.61
C GLU A 190 16.07 2.89 0.14
N LEU A 191 14.83 2.45 -0.13
CA LEU A 191 14.24 1.27 0.48
C LEU A 191 15.05 0.00 0.19
N LEU A 192 15.42 -0.21 -1.07
CA LEU A 192 16.22 -1.38 -1.45
C LEU A 192 17.64 -1.30 -0.86
N ALA A 193 18.24 -0.12 -0.78
CA ALA A 193 19.56 0.04 -0.15
C ALA A 193 19.50 -0.32 1.34
N GLU A 194 18.46 0.10 2.06
CA GLU A 194 18.22 -0.27 3.44
C GLU A 194 18.01 -1.79 3.59
N HIS A 195 17.12 -2.37 2.79
CA HIS A 195 16.74 -3.78 2.93
C HIS A 195 17.83 -4.76 2.52
N LEU A 196 18.66 -4.39 1.52
CA LEU A 196 19.75 -5.21 1.01
C LEU A 196 21.10 -4.87 1.64
N GLU A 197 21.16 -3.82 2.47
CA GLU A 197 22.39 -3.31 3.11
C GLU A 197 23.52 -3.02 2.08
N GLN A 198 23.16 -2.46 0.91
CA GLN A 198 24.08 -2.15 -0.17
C GLN A 198 23.59 -0.97 -1.01
N ASP A 199 24.51 -0.31 -1.71
CA ASP A 199 24.17 0.75 -2.66
C ASP A 199 23.36 0.17 -3.84
N THR A 200 22.16 0.67 -4.03
CA THR A 200 21.25 0.25 -5.09
C THR A 200 20.96 1.36 -6.11
N THR A 201 21.70 2.47 -6.06
CA THR A 201 21.50 3.61 -6.97
C THR A 201 21.79 3.28 -8.44
N ALA A 202 22.57 2.22 -8.69
CA ALA A 202 22.90 1.73 -10.03
C ALA A 202 21.93 0.62 -10.53
N LEU A 203 20.93 0.23 -9.75
CA LEU A 203 19.92 -0.73 -10.17
C LEU A 203 18.86 -0.01 -11.01
N ASP A 204 18.95 -0.15 -12.32
CA ASP A 204 17.96 0.32 -13.30
C ASP A 204 16.89 -0.75 -13.56
#